data_2b26706bc0d1741f8806cae17741809d
#
_entry.id   2b26706bc0d1741f8806cae17741809d
#
_cell.length_a   1.000
_cell.length_b   1.000
_cell.length_c   1.000
_cell.angle_alpha   90.00
_cell.angle_beta   90.00
_cell.angle_gamma   90.00
#
_symmetry.space_group_name_H-M   'P 1'
#
loop_
_entity.id
_entity.type
_entity.pdbx_description
1 polymer ?
#
loop_
_entity_poly.entity_id
_entity_poly.type
_entity_poly.pdbx_seq_one_letter_code
_entity_poly.pdbx_strand_id
1 'polypeptide(L)'
;MSDFMFVALTVLFIVIAAVMILKKMDSKLVFFFVGTLALLVVTAITGVSVLGEKTTGNIFLDVVDVIRTKFISTVQGTGIRLMVVAGYVMLMNHMKASNVLAAAAGKVLIKLKNPYLILAGVFIVGSILKVFITSQISLGLLFMATIFPILISLGVSKVSAAAVLITIGMLDMGPNDSSAIFGATEVMGISPMDYFMNYEILVGGSVILIMAVFYAVYFKYMDKKEYGETKTGSGGIVEFSPKDFGIPVFYGVFPLIPLALVVIFSFVDTINMDIITANLIGFFFVFICDLIVTKSVAHIGENLKKVFEWMGQYFTNIVIIIVAAGVFAEAITQDVYKRQTGYTETGDTGLSAREDQQDRRAPGFPSGSRGADHGDLSRG
;
A
#
# COMPACT_ATOMS: atom_id res chain seq x y z
N MET A 1 -20.79 36.00 4.92
CA MET A 1 -21.67 34.82 4.91
C MET A 1 -21.50 34.09 6.23
N SER A 2 -22.58 33.58 6.85
CA SER A 2 -22.42 32.91 8.15
C SER A 2 -21.70 31.57 8.01
N ASP A 3 -20.81 31.27 8.96
CA ASP A 3 -20.08 29.99 9.04
C ASP A 3 -21.02 28.77 8.95
N PHE A 4 -22.23 28.93 9.41
CA PHE A 4 -23.30 27.93 9.35
C PHE A 4 -23.63 27.53 7.90
N MET A 5 -23.65 28.47 6.96
CA MET A 5 -24.00 28.19 5.57
C MET A 5 -22.92 27.34 4.87
N PHE A 6 -21.65 27.57 5.17
CA PHE A 6 -20.56 26.76 4.60
C PHE A 6 -20.59 25.33 5.14
N VAL A 7 -20.81 25.16 6.47
CA VAL A 7 -20.96 23.81 7.05
C VAL A 7 -22.15 23.10 6.44
N ALA A 8 -23.28 23.80 6.27
CA ALA A 8 -24.47 23.21 5.67
C ALA A 8 -24.20 22.77 4.21
N LEU A 9 -23.45 23.57 3.46
CA LEU A 9 -23.06 23.26 2.08
C LEU A 9 -22.13 22.05 2.01
N THR A 10 -21.10 22.00 2.87
CA THR A 10 -20.18 20.85 2.97
C THR A 10 -20.94 19.57 3.33
N VAL A 11 -21.80 19.61 4.33
CA VAL A 11 -22.64 18.46 4.71
C VAL A 11 -23.56 18.05 3.57
N LEU A 12 -24.14 19.01 2.84
CA LEU A 12 -24.97 18.74 1.66
C LEU A 12 -24.20 17.95 0.60
N PHE A 13 -22.97 18.36 0.23
CA PHE A 13 -22.17 17.65 -0.77
C PHE A 13 -21.73 16.28 -0.29
N ILE A 14 -21.40 16.12 0.99
CA ILE A 14 -21.10 14.80 1.59
C ILE A 14 -22.33 13.89 1.48
N VAL A 15 -23.52 14.39 1.84
CA VAL A 15 -24.76 13.61 1.74
C VAL A 15 -25.09 13.25 0.29
N ILE A 16 -24.93 14.19 -0.65
CA ILE A 16 -25.13 13.91 -2.08
C ILE A 16 -24.20 12.79 -2.54
N ALA A 17 -22.91 12.89 -2.24
CA ALA A 17 -21.92 11.85 -2.58
C ALA A 17 -22.29 10.51 -1.95
N ALA A 18 -22.64 10.47 -0.67
CA ALA A 18 -23.04 9.26 0.03
C ALA A 18 -24.29 8.61 -0.61
N VAL A 19 -25.33 9.41 -0.92
CA VAL A 19 -26.55 8.90 -1.56
C VAL A 19 -26.25 8.33 -2.96
N MET A 20 -25.41 9.01 -3.75
CA MET A 20 -25.03 8.50 -5.07
C MET A 20 -24.26 7.17 -5.00
N ILE A 21 -23.33 7.05 -4.04
CA ILE A 21 -22.58 5.80 -3.80
C ILE A 21 -23.52 4.68 -3.33
N LEU A 22 -24.45 4.97 -2.41
CA LEU A 22 -25.47 4.00 -1.97
C LEU A 22 -26.38 3.53 -3.11
N LYS A 23 -26.62 4.39 -4.10
CA LYS A 23 -27.31 4.02 -5.35
C LYS A 23 -26.41 3.24 -6.32
N LYS A 24 -25.24 2.77 -5.89
CA LYS A 24 -24.28 1.99 -6.68
C LYS A 24 -23.70 2.72 -7.90
N MET A 25 -23.66 4.03 -7.89
CA MET A 25 -22.92 4.79 -8.89
C MET A 25 -21.40 4.61 -8.69
N ASP A 26 -20.63 4.68 -9.76
CA ASP A 26 -19.18 4.55 -9.69
C ASP A 26 -18.57 5.65 -8.80
N SER A 27 -17.88 5.26 -7.75
CA SER A 27 -17.31 6.17 -6.74
C SER A 27 -16.33 7.18 -7.35
N LYS A 28 -15.61 6.81 -8.40
CA LYS A 28 -14.67 7.71 -9.10
C LYS A 28 -15.42 8.88 -9.72
N LEU A 29 -16.51 8.58 -10.43
CA LEU A 29 -17.36 9.59 -11.03
C LEU A 29 -18.03 10.47 -9.97
N VAL A 30 -18.54 9.84 -8.90
CA VAL A 30 -19.21 10.58 -7.81
C VAL A 30 -18.26 11.59 -7.16
N PHE A 31 -17.08 11.16 -6.71
CA PHE A 31 -16.12 12.06 -6.08
C PHE A 31 -15.62 13.15 -7.02
N PHE A 32 -15.37 12.81 -8.29
CA PHE A 32 -14.90 13.78 -9.27
C PHE A 32 -15.98 14.84 -9.58
N PHE A 33 -17.21 14.41 -9.89
CA PHE A 33 -18.30 15.33 -10.22
C PHE A 33 -18.74 16.15 -9.01
N VAL A 34 -18.98 15.52 -7.87
CA VAL A 34 -19.46 16.22 -6.68
C VAL A 34 -18.36 17.14 -6.15
N GLY A 35 -17.09 16.71 -6.17
CA GLY A 35 -15.96 17.56 -5.77
C GLY A 35 -15.81 18.78 -6.70
N THR A 36 -15.83 18.57 -8.02
CA THR A 36 -15.76 19.67 -8.99
C THR A 36 -16.94 20.63 -8.84
N LEU A 37 -18.16 20.10 -8.68
CA LEU A 37 -19.36 20.92 -8.47
C LEU A 37 -19.28 21.72 -7.17
N ALA A 38 -18.79 21.12 -6.10
CA ALA A 38 -18.59 21.79 -4.81
C ALA A 38 -17.59 22.94 -4.94
N LEU A 39 -16.43 22.72 -5.59
CA LEU A 39 -15.44 23.77 -5.86
C LEU A 39 -16.04 24.92 -6.67
N LEU A 40 -16.80 24.62 -7.74
CA LEU A 40 -17.46 25.63 -8.57
C LEU A 40 -18.50 26.43 -7.79
N VAL A 41 -19.32 25.76 -6.97
CA VAL A 41 -20.34 26.43 -6.17
C VAL A 41 -19.71 27.32 -5.10
N VAL A 42 -18.70 26.83 -4.39
CA VAL A 42 -17.95 27.62 -3.38
C VAL A 42 -17.32 28.85 -4.05
N THR A 43 -16.65 28.67 -5.18
CA THR A 43 -16.03 29.76 -5.95
C THR A 43 -17.06 30.79 -6.42
N ALA A 44 -18.20 30.34 -6.94
CA ALA A 44 -19.26 31.23 -7.42
C ALA A 44 -19.91 32.05 -6.27
N ILE A 45 -20.05 31.42 -5.08
CA ILE A 45 -20.65 32.08 -3.93
C ILE A 45 -19.68 33.05 -3.26
N THR A 46 -18.41 32.67 -3.13
CA THR A 46 -17.40 33.48 -2.44
C THR A 46 -16.82 34.58 -3.30
N GLY A 47 -16.82 34.40 -4.63
CA GLY A 47 -16.12 35.28 -5.57
C GLY A 47 -14.61 35.27 -5.42
N VAL A 48 -14.04 34.32 -4.64
CA VAL A 48 -12.62 34.24 -4.34
C VAL A 48 -12.03 33.01 -5.02
N SER A 49 -10.81 33.15 -5.56
CA SER A 49 -10.06 32.03 -6.15
C SER A 49 -9.79 30.93 -5.13
N VAL A 50 -9.96 29.66 -5.52
CA VAL A 50 -9.56 28.51 -4.73
C VAL A 50 -8.04 28.35 -4.64
N LEU A 51 -7.27 29.01 -5.53
CA LEU A 51 -5.80 29.02 -5.54
C LEU A 51 -5.20 30.17 -4.74
N GLY A 52 -6.00 31.07 -4.19
CA GLY A 52 -5.52 32.25 -3.47
C GLY A 52 -4.63 33.15 -4.35
N GLU A 53 -3.40 33.43 -3.93
CA GLU A 53 -2.44 34.28 -4.65
C GLU A 53 -1.94 33.67 -5.99
N LYS A 54 -2.06 32.34 -6.18
CA LYS A 54 -1.64 31.65 -7.41
C LYS A 54 -2.74 31.60 -8.48
N THR A 55 -3.69 32.52 -8.42
CA THR A 55 -4.81 32.57 -9.38
C THR A 55 -4.33 32.67 -10.83
N THR A 56 -5.03 32.02 -11.74
CA THR A 56 -4.85 32.15 -13.19
C THR A 56 -5.42 33.45 -13.76
N GLY A 57 -6.06 34.28 -12.91
CA GLY A 57 -6.79 35.47 -13.30
C GLY A 57 -8.26 35.22 -13.61
N ASN A 58 -8.71 33.97 -13.57
CA ASN A 58 -10.11 33.60 -13.75
C ASN A 58 -10.50 32.52 -12.72
N ILE A 59 -11.42 32.87 -11.81
CA ILE A 59 -11.82 32.03 -10.70
C ILE A 59 -12.38 30.66 -11.11
N PHE A 60 -12.98 30.53 -12.28
CA PHE A 60 -13.45 29.24 -12.80
C PHE A 60 -12.33 28.39 -13.38
N LEU A 61 -11.33 29.02 -14.04
CA LEU A 61 -10.14 28.32 -14.51
C LEU A 61 -9.30 27.83 -13.34
N ASP A 62 -9.30 28.53 -12.21
CA ASP A 62 -8.62 28.13 -10.99
C ASP A 62 -9.14 26.79 -10.46
N VAL A 63 -10.46 26.51 -10.58
CA VAL A 63 -11.02 25.18 -10.25
C VAL A 63 -10.43 24.08 -11.13
N VAL A 64 -10.27 24.36 -12.44
CA VAL A 64 -9.63 23.41 -13.36
C VAL A 64 -8.17 23.21 -13.00
N ASP A 65 -7.48 24.26 -12.58
CA ASP A 65 -6.06 24.16 -12.17
C ASP A 65 -5.88 23.36 -10.87
N VAL A 66 -6.80 23.46 -9.92
CA VAL A 66 -6.83 22.57 -8.75
C VAL A 66 -6.93 21.09 -9.17
N ILE A 67 -7.83 20.77 -10.09
CA ILE A 67 -7.99 19.42 -10.62
C ILE A 67 -6.69 18.96 -11.30
N ARG A 68 -6.12 19.81 -12.17
CA ARG A 68 -4.84 19.55 -12.85
C ARG A 68 -3.71 19.27 -11.86
N THR A 69 -3.58 20.09 -10.85
CA THR A 69 -2.54 19.98 -9.85
C THR A 69 -2.69 18.71 -9.02
N LYS A 70 -3.90 18.38 -8.57
CA LYS A 70 -4.20 17.13 -7.87
C LYS A 70 -3.91 15.90 -8.75
N PHE A 71 -4.29 15.97 -10.03
CA PHE A 71 -4.01 14.89 -10.97
C PHE A 71 -2.49 14.66 -11.12
N ILE A 72 -1.73 15.71 -11.39
CA ILE A 72 -0.27 15.62 -11.58
C ILE A 72 0.42 15.15 -10.30
N SER A 73 0.12 15.76 -9.15
CA SER A 73 0.77 15.41 -7.88
C SER A 73 0.48 13.96 -7.47
N THR A 74 -0.77 13.52 -7.59
CA THR A 74 -1.14 12.13 -7.26
C THR A 74 -0.48 11.14 -8.21
N VAL A 75 -0.46 11.42 -9.52
CA VAL A 75 0.18 10.52 -10.49
C VAL A 75 1.69 10.44 -10.28
N GLN A 76 2.36 11.56 -10.08
CA GLN A 76 3.81 11.59 -9.85
C GLN A 76 4.22 10.98 -8.50
N GLY A 77 3.42 11.20 -7.47
CA GLY A 77 3.68 10.68 -6.13
C GLY A 77 3.29 9.21 -6.00
N THR A 78 2.10 8.99 -5.53
CA THR A 78 1.55 7.68 -5.21
C THR A 78 1.24 6.85 -6.45
N GLY A 79 0.74 7.49 -7.52
CA GLY A 79 0.25 6.80 -8.71
C GLY A 79 1.31 5.94 -9.39
N ILE A 80 2.48 6.51 -9.69
CA ILE A 80 3.58 5.77 -10.33
C ILE A 80 4.05 4.60 -9.44
N ARG A 81 4.15 4.81 -8.14
CA ARG A 81 4.52 3.75 -7.19
C ARG A 81 3.55 2.59 -7.26
N LEU A 82 2.26 2.88 -7.15
CA LEU A 82 1.20 1.87 -7.22
C LEU A 82 1.19 1.11 -8.54
N MET A 83 1.36 1.81 -9.67
CA MET A 83 1.39 1.18 -11.00
C MET A 83 2.58 0.23 -11.16
N VAL A 84 3.79 0.66 -10.80
CA VAL A 84 5.01 -0.14 -10.95
C VAL A 84 4.97 -1.36 -10.05
N VAL A 85 4.60 -1.19 -8.78
CA VAL A 85 4.44 -2.30 -7.83
C VAL A 85 3.38 -3.29 -8.31
N ALA A 86 2.21 -2.81 -8.73
CA ALA A 86 1.15 -3.67 -9.24
C ALA A 86 1.56 -4.46 -10.48
N GLY A 87 2.25 -3.80 -11.43
CA GLY A 87 2.80 -4.47 -12.60
C GLY A 87 3.72 -5.62 -12.23
N TYR A 88 4.62 -5.41 -11.25
CA TYR A 88 5.52 -6.45 -10.76
C TYR A 88 4.78 -7.61 -10.10
N VAL A 89 3.88 -7.32 -9.17
CA VAL A 89 3.09 -8.33 -8.46
C VAL A 89 2.24 -9.16 -9.42
N MET A 90 1.59 -8.52 -10.39
CA MET A 90 0.78 -9.22 -11.39
C MET A 90 1.64 -10.10 -12.31
N LEU A 91 2.86 -9.65 -12.66
CA LEU A 91 3.83 -10.50 -13.39
C LEU A 91 4.21 -11.74 -12.56
N MET A 92 4.51 -11.58 -11.27
CA MET A 92 4.84 -12.71 -10.38
C MET A 92 3.70 -13.73 -10.30
N ASN A 93 2.46 -13.26 -10.24
CA ASN A 93 1.28 -14.13 -10.26
C ASN A 93 1.11 -14.81 -11.63
N HIS A 94 1.29 -14.08 -12.72
CA HIS A 94 1.17 -14.61 -14.08
C HIS A 94 2.21 -15.73 -14.35
N MET A 95 3.44 -15.49 -13.93
CA MET A 95 4.54 -16.47 -14.04
C MET A 95 4.44 -17.59 -12.98
N LYS A 96 3.41 -17.60 -12.12
CA LYS A 96 3.24 -18.54 -10.99
C LYS A 96 4.38 -18.51 -9.95
N ALA A 97 5.25 -17.52 -9.98
CA ALA A 97 6.34 -17.35 -9.04
C ALA A 97 5.84 -17.23 -7.58
N SER A 98 4.76 -16.45 -7.38
CA SER A 98 4.06 -16.34 -6.09
C SER A 98 3.55 -17.69 -5.58
N ASN A 99 3.06 -18.56 -6.49
CA ASN A 99 2.55 -19.89 -6.14
C ASN A 99 3.66 -20.80 -5.63
N VAL A 100 4.84 -20.76 -6.28
CA VAL A 100 6.03 -21.53 -5.85
C VAL A 100 6.49 -21.08 -4.47
N LEU A 101 6.55 -19.77 -4.23
CA LEU A 101 6.92 -19.21 -2.94
C LEU A 101 5.98 -19.69 -1.83
N ALA A 102 4.67 -19.58 -2.05
CA ALA A 102 3.68 -19.98 -1.05
C ALA A 102 3.66 -21.50 -0.81
N ALA A 103 3.84 -22.33 -1.84
CA ALA A 103 3.96 -23.78 -1.68
C ALA A 103 5.24 -24.17 -0.89
N ALA A 104 6.35 -23.46 -1.12
CA ALA A 104 7.58 -23.68 -0.35
C ALA A 104 7.38 -23.34 1.13
N ALA A 105 6.70 -22.23 1.44
CA ALA A 105 6.37 -21.84 2.80
C ALA A 105 5.39 -22.82 3.47
N GLY A 106 4.40 -23.34 2.74
CA GLY A 106 3.43 -24.32 3.21
C GLY A 106 4.07 -25.64 3.69
N LYS A 107 5.12 -26.09 3.03
CA LYS A 107 5.86 -27.33 3.42
C LYS A 107 6.45 -27.28 4.84
N VAL A 108 6.80 -26.10 5.31
CA VAL A 108 7.35 -25.93 6.68
C VAL A 108 6.26 -26.18 7.73
N LEU A 109 5.03 -25.79 7.44
CA LEU A 109 3.89 -25.84 8.36
C LEU A 109 3.37 -27.27 8.59
N ILE A 110 3.45 -28.14 7.59
CA ILE A 110 2.93 -29.52 7.64
C ILE A 110 3.70 -30.37 8.68
N LYS A 111 4.89 -29.95 9.10
CA LYS A 111 5.69 -30.65 10.12
C LYS A 111 5.12 -30.53 11.53
N LEU A 112 4.19 -29.60 11.78
CA LEU A 112 3.52 -29.44 13.07
C LEU A 112 2.46 -30.55 13.25
N LYS A 113 2.42 -31.16 14.43
CA LYS A 113 1.49 -32.30 14.71
C LYS A 113 0.10 -31.86 15.14
N ASN A 114 -0.07 -30.64 15.66
CA ASN A 114 -1.34 -30.16 16.19
C ASN A 114 -2.07 -29.33 15.11
N PRO A 115 -3.30 -29.72 14.70
CA PRO A 115 -4.04 -29.06 13.63
C PRO A 115 -4.32 -27.57 13.90
N TYR A 116 -4.57 -27.17 15.14
CA TYR A 116 -4.85 -25.78 15.47
C TYR A 116 -3.57 -24.92 15.57
N LEU A 117 -2.42 -25.53 15.90
CA LEU A 117 -1.13 -24.87 15.77
C LEU A 117 -0.73 -24.70 14.30
N ILE A 118 -1.08 -25.67 13.44
CA ILE A 118 -0.91 -25.51 11.99
C ILE A 118 -1.80 -24.37 11.48
N LEU A 119 -3.05 -24.29 11.93
CA LEU A 119 -3.98 -23.23 11.56
C LEU A 119 -3.42 -21.83 11.94
N ALA A 120 -2.93 -21.66 13.16
CA ALA A 120 -2.26 -20.43 13.62
C ALA A 120 -0.97 -20.14 12.82
N GLY A 121 -0.17 -21.18 12.58
CA GLY A 121 1.04 -21.08 11.77
C GLY A 121 0.75 -20.66 10.31
N VAL A 122 -0.30 -21.21 9.72
CA VAL A 122 -0.78 -20.80 8.38
C VAL A 122 -1.16 -19.34 8.34
N PHE A 123 -1.82 -18.84 9.39
CA PHE A 123 -2.15 -17.41 9.49
C PHE A 123 -0.90 -16.54 9.57
N ILE A 124 0.06 -16.89 10.43
CA ILE A 124 1.34 -16.14 10.58
C ILE A 124 2.11 -16.14 9.27
N VAL A 125 2.35 -17.34 8.70
CA VAL A 125 3.12 -17.48 7.46
C VAL A 125 2.41 -16.80 6.29
N GLY A 126 1.09 -16.95 6.22
CA GLY A 126 0.27 -16.29 5.19
C GLY A 126 0.33 -14.76 5.30
N SER A 127 0.28 -14.22 6.52
CA SER A 127 0.40 -12.78 6.76
C SER A 127 1.81 -12.26 6.41
N ILE A 128 2.86 -13.02 6.68
CA ILE A 128 4.22 -12.69 6.22
C ILE A 128 4.31 -12.75 4.69
N LEU A 129 3.73 -13.78 4.07
CA LEU A 129 3.71 -13.90 2.61
C LEU A 129 2.92 -12.76 1.94
N LYS A 130 1.89 -12.21 2.62
CA LYS A 130 1.11 -11.07 2.13
C LYS A 130 1.98 -9.82 1.90
N VAL A 131 3.05 -9.64 2.68
CA VAL A 131 4.01 -8.55 2.48
C VAL A 131 4.70 -8.64 1.11
N PHE A 132 4.88 -9.85 0.59
CA PHE A 132 5.53 -10.11 -0.70
C PHE A 132 4.52 -10.33 -1.83
N ILE A 133 3.37 -10.94 -1.50
CA ILE A 133 2.29 -11.28 -2.44
C ILE A 133 1.09 -10.40 -2.10
N THR A 134 1.12 -9.14 -2.52
CA THR A 134 0.10 -8.14 -2.15
C THR A 134 -1.30 -8.46 -2.68
N SER A 135 -1.43 -9.34 -3.70
CA SER A 135 -2.72 -9.78 -4.21
C SER A 135 -3.41 -10.75 -3.24
N GLN A 136 -4.34 -10.26 -2.44
CA GLN A 136 -5.15 -11.05 -1.51
C GLN A 136 -5.93 -12.18 -2.21
N ILE A 137 -6.51 -11.88 -3.37
CA ILE A 137 -7.29 -12.86 -4.15
C ILE A 137 -6.38 -14.01 -4.59
N SER A 138 -5.20 -13.70 -5.14
CA SER A 138 -4.26 -14.73 -5.60
C SER A 138 -3.75 -15.60 -4.45
N LEU A 139 -3.38 -14.99 -3.33
CA LEU A 139 -2.93 -15.70 -2.13
C LEU A 139 -4.05 -16.56 -1.53
N GLY A 140 -5.25 -16.01 -1.44
CA GLY A 140 -6.43 -16.71 -0.94
C GLY A 140 -6.79 -17.93 -1.80
N LEU A 141 -6.87 -17.78 -3.13
CA LEU A 141 -7.15 -18.88 -4.04
C LEU A 141 -6.07 -19.97 -3.98
N LEU A 142 -4.80 -19.57 -3.90
CA LEU A 142 -3.71 -20.52 -3.76
C LEU A 142 -3.82 -21.32 -2.46
N PHE A 143 -4.08 -20.68 -1.33
CA PHE A 143 -4.21 -21.35 -0.05
C PHE A 143 -5.49 -22.22 0.02
N MET A 144 -6.57 -21.79 -0.61
CA MET A 144 -7.77 -22.63 -0.74
C MET A 144 -7.48 -23.90 -1.57
N ALA A 145 -6.66 -23.81 -2.59
CA ALA A 145 -6.29 -24.98 -3.39
C ALA A 145 -5.26 -25.89 -2.70
N THR A 146 -4.34 -25.33 -1.90
CA THR A 146 -3.18 -26.07 -1.37
C THR A 146 -3.30 -26.37 0.13
N ILE A 147 -3.55 -25.37 0.95
CA ILE A 147 -3.52 -25.49 2.42
C ILE A 147 -4.87 -25.96 2.98
N PHE A 148 -5.97 -25.52 2.38
CA PHE A 148 -7.31 -25.87 2.86
C PHE A 148 -7.55 -27.40 2.90
N PRO A 149 -7.26 -28.21 1.84
CA PRO A 149 -7.39 -29.64 1.90
C PRO A 149 -6.55 -30.28 3.00
N ILE A 150 -5.33 -29.73 3.23
CA ILE A 150 -4.43 -30.23 4.28
C ILE A 150 -5.05 -29.99 5.67
N LEU A 151 -5.55 -28.78 5.94
CA LEU A 151 -6.20 -28.46 7.22
C LEU A 151 -7.40 -29.37 7.49
N ILE A 152 -8.22 -29.64 6.47
CA ILE A 152 -9.35 -30.57 6.57
C ILE A 152 -8.87 -32.00 6.86
N SER A 153 -7.82 -32.49 6.18
CA SER A 153 -7.27 -33.83 6.40
C SER A 153 -6.68 -33.99 7.80
N LEU A 154 -6.25 -32.90 8.44
CA LEU A 154 -5.77 -32.87 9.80
C LEU A 154 -6.87 -32.71 10.86
N GLY A 155 -8.14 -32.63 10.41
CA GLY A 155 -9.29 -32.60 11.29
C GLY A 155 -9.78 -31.19 11.68
N VAL A 156 -9.28 -30.15 11.06
CA VAL A 156 -9.85 -28.79 11.20
C VAL A 156 -11.18 -28.72 10.46
N SER A 157 -12.19 -28.07 11.03
CA SER A 157 -13.47 -27.90 10.35
C SER A 157 -13.33 -27.03 9.08
N LYS A 158 -14.21 -27.24 8.10
CA LYS A 158 -14.22 -26.45 6.87
C LYS A 158 -14.41 -24.97 7.15
N VAL A 159 -15.25 -24.65 8.13
CA VAL A 159 -15.54 -23.26 8.53
C VAL A 159 -14.31 -22.59 9.15
N SER A 160 -13.66 -23.26 10.11
CA SER A 160 -12.45 -22.76 10.76
C SER A 160 -11.29 -22.56 9.79
N ALA A 161 -11.07 -23.56 8.91
CA ALA A 161 -10.03 -23.46 7.88
C ALA A 161 -10.32 -22.31 6.90
N ALA A 162 -11.54 -22.21 6.37
CA ALA A 162 -11.91 -21.12 5.45
C ALA A 162 -11.83 -19.75 6.11
N ALA A 163 -12.31 -19.60 7.35
CA ALA A 163 -12.27 -18.34 8.09
C ALA A 163 -10.82 -17.83 8.24
N VAL A 164 -9.89 -18.68 8.63
CA VAL A 164 -8.48 -18.27 8.78
C VAL A 164 -7.85 -17.92 7.43
N LEU A 165 -8.08 -18.71 6.39
CA LEU A 165 -7.51 -18.44 5.08
C LEU A 165 -8.02 -17.12 4.47
N ILE A 166 -9.29 -16.76 4.70
CA ILE A 166 -9.85 -15.48 4.24
C ILE A 166 -9.25 -14.31 5.01
N THR A 167 -8.99 -14.48 6.31
CA THR A 167 -8.47 -13.40 7.16
C THR A 167 -6.96 -13.13 7.02
N ILE A 168 -6.20 -14.02 6.37
CA ILE A 168 -4.78 -13.77 6.07
C ILE A 168 -4.56 -12.45 5.33
N GLY A 169 -5.48 -12.07 4.43
CA GLY A 169 -5.39 -10.81 3.69
C GLY A 169 -5.98 -9.59 4.40
N MET A 170 -6.43 -9.72 5.64
CA MET A 170 -7.12 -8.64 6.36
C MET A 170 -6.19 -7.49 6.76
N LEU A 171 -4.91 -7.76 6.92
CA LEU A 171 -3.88 -6.77 7.21
C LEU A 171 -3.14 -6.42 5.91
N ASP A 172 -3.42 -5.24 5.40
CA ASP A 172 -2.67 -4.67 4.28
C ASP A 172 -1.35 -4.11 4.83
N MET A 173 -0.32 -4.95 4.82
CA MET A 173 1.01 -4.63 5.34
C MET A 173 2.06 -4.70 4.23
N GLY A 174 3.06 -3.86 4.38
CA GLY A 174 4.26 -3.90 3.57
C GLY A 174 4.41 -2.73 2.61
N PRO A 175 5.65 -2.36 2.27
CA PRO A 175 5.93 -1.18 1.46
C PRO A 175 5.45 -1.30 0.02
N ASN A 176 5.05 -2.51 -0.42
CA ASN A 176 4.45 -2.78 -1.72
C ASN A 176 2.92 -2.84 -1.70
N ASP A 177 2.29 -2.68 -0.54
CA ASP A 177 0.83 -2.66 -0.45
C ASP A 177 0.26 -1.28 -0.80
N SER A 178 -0.86 -1.25 -1.52
CA SER A 178 -1.45 0.00 -1.99
C SER A 178 -1.97 0.88 -0.86
N SER A 179 -2.53 0.28 0.19
CA SER A 179 -3.05 0.99 1.36
C SER A 179 -1.90 1.57 2.19
N ALA A 180 -0.81 0.80 2.36
CA ALA A 180 0.40 1.24 3.03
C ALA A 180 1.10 2.38 2.27
N ILE A 181 1.24 2.26 0.94
CA ILE A 181 1.80 3.33 0.10
C ILE A 181 0.95 4.61 0.24
N PHE A 182 -0.38 4.51 0.15
CA PHE A 182 -1.26 5.66 0.30
C PHE A 182 -1.13 6.30 1.69
N GLY A 183 -1.18 5.51 2.75
CA GLY A 183 -1.03 5.99 4.14
C GLY A 183 0.31 6.67 4.38
N ALA A 184 1.40 6.09 3.87
CA ALA A 184 2.74 6.65 3.99
C ALA A 184 2.87 7.98 3.23
N THR A 185 2.50 8.01 1.94
CA THR A 185 2.83 9.14 1.06
C THR A 185 1.80 10.25 1.11
N GLU A 186 0.50 9.94 1.13
CA GLU A 186 -0.56 10.96 1.09
C GLU A 186 -0.98 11.45 2.48
N VAL A 187 -0.89 10.57 3.50
CA VAL A 187 -1.34 10.93 4.86
C VAL A 187 -0.19 11.39 5.74
N MET A 188 0.91 10.64 5.76
CA MET A 188 2.04 10.92 6.66
C MET A 188 3.19 11.69 6.00
N GLY A 189 3.27 11.72 4.67
CA GLY A 189 4.35 12.39 3.92
C GLY A 189 5.72 11.75 4.12
N ILE A 190 5.78 10.42 4.38
CA ILE A 190 7.03 9.66 4.59
C ILE A 190 7.18 8.57 3.52
N SER A 191 8.35 7.94 3.47
CA SER A 191 8.55 6.82 2.56
C SER A 191 7.73 5.59 2.97
N PRO A 192 7.23 4.76 2.02
CA PRO A 192 6.54 3.52 2.36
C PRO A 192 7.38 2.55 3.20
N MET A 193 8.71 2.59 3.03
CA MET A 193 9.62 1.75 3.82
C MET A 193 9.73 2.24 5.27
N ASP A 194 9.85 3.55 5.50
CA ASP A 194 9.88 4.13 6.85
C ASP A 194 8.57 3.86 7.58
N TYR A 195 7.45 3.96 6.86
CA TYR A 195 6.13 3.62 7.39
C TYR A 195 6.06 2.15 7.83
N PHE A 196 6.51 1.24 6.97
CA PHE A 196 6.54 -0.20 7.27
C PHE A 196 7.41 -0.52 8.48
N MET A 197 8.66 -0.03 8.50
CA MET A 197 9.63 -0.36 9.55
C MET A 197 9.27 0.24 10.92
N ASN A 198 8.78 1.48 10.95
CA ASN A 198 8.58 2.19 12.21
C ASN A 198 7.17 2.03 12.79
N TYR A 199 6.17 1.71 11.96
CA TYR A 199 4.77 1.64 12.40
C TYR A 199 4.12 0.29 12.11
N GLU A 200 4.17 -0.20 10.87
CA GLU A 200 3.41 -1.39 10.49
C GLU A 200 3.95 -2.68 11.11
N ILE A 201 5.27 -2.87 11.18
CA ILE A 201 5.86 -4.07 11.79
C ILE A 201 5.45 -4.19 13.25
N LEU A 202 5.47 -3.08 13.99
CA LEU A 202 5.10 -3.10 15.41
C LEU A 202 3.62 -3.37 15.61
N VAL A 203 2.77 -2.61 14.95
CA VAL A 203 1.30 -2.71 15.11
C VAL A 203 0.78 -3.97 14.46
N GLY A 204 1.09 -4.19 13.19
CA GLY A 204 0.62 -5.34 12.41
C GLY A 204 1.20 -6.66 12.93
N GLY A 205 2.49 -6.68 13.29
CA GLY A 205 3.13 -7.85 13.91
C GLY A 205 2.46 -8.23 15.22
N SER A 206 2.13 -7.25 16.08
CA SER A 206 1.39 -7.47 17.32
C SER A 206 0.01 -8.06 17.06
N VAL A 207 -0.72 -7.51 16.09
CA VAL A 207 -2.05 -8.01 15.70
C VAL A 207 -1.97 -9.43 15.15
N ILE A 208 -0.98 -9.74 14.29
CA ILE A 208 -0.77 -11.08 13.76
C ILE A 208 -0.56 -12.09 14.89
N LEU A 209 0.27 -11.78 15.87
CA LEU A 209 0.53 -12.68 17.00
C LEU A 209 -0.72 -12.89 17.86
N ILE A 210 -1.43 -11.83 18.21
CA ILE A 210 -2.67 -11.90 19.00
C ILE A 210 -3.73 -12.74 18.26
N MET A 211 -3.92 -12.47 16.97
CA MET A 211 -4.89 -13.20 16.16
C MET A 211 -4.51 -14.66 15.94
N ALA A 212 -3.22 -14.98 15.79
CA ALA A 212 -2.76 -16.36 15.69
C ALA A 212 -3.09 -17.17 16.96
N VAL A 213 -2.85 -16.60 18.15
CA VAL A 213 -3.24 -17.20 19.42
C VAL A 213 -4.75 -17.33 19.53
N PHE A 214 -5.48 -16.28 19.17
CA PHE A 214 -6.95 -16.30 19.16
C PHE A 214 -7.47 -17.43 18.27
N TYR A 215 -6.98 -17.59 17.04
CA TYR A 215 -7.41 -18.64 16.13
C TYR A 215 -7.11 -20.03 16.64
N ALA A 216 -5.91 -20.25 17.24
CA ALA A 216 -5.56 -21.54 17.82
C ALA A 216 -6.50 -21.95 18.96
N VAL A 217 -6.87 -21.01 19.82
CA VAL A 217 -7.71 -21.26 20.99
C VAL A 217 -9.18 -21.30 20.62
N TYR A 218 -9.67 -20.28 19.90
CA TYR A 218 -11.08 -20.10 19.57
C TYR A 218 -11.61 -21.22 18.65
N PHE A 219 -10.93 -21.51 17.55
CA PHE A 219 -11.38 -22.56 16.64
C PHE A 219 -11.24 -23.97 17.22
N LYS A 220 -10.25 -24.20 18.08
CA LYS A 220 -10.19 -25.45 18.85
C LYS A 220 -11.43 -25.61 19.74
N TYR A 221 -11.85 -24.54 20.41
CA TYR A 221 -13.04 -24.55 21.27
C TYR A 221 -14.33 -24.73 20.43
N MET A 222 -14.46 -23.96 19.34
CA MET A 222 -15.63 -24.00 18.46
C MET A 222 -15.82 -25.37 17.80
N ASP A 223 -14.75 -25.91 17.19
CA ASP A 223 -14.79 -27.19 16.52
C ASP A 223 -15.14 -28.33 17.51
N LYS A 224 -14.58 -28.29 18.73
CA LYS A 224 -14.94 -29.26 19.77
C LYS A 224 -16.40 -29.15 20.21
N LYS A 225 -16.93 -27.93 20.31
CA LYS A 225 -18.32 -27.68 20.72
C LYS A 225 -19.32 -28.10 19.65
N GLU A 226 -19.02 -27.85 18.37
CA GLU A 226 -19.96 -28.03 17.27
C GLU A 226 -19.87 -29.41 16.63
N TYR A 227 -18.67 -30.00 16.58
CA TYR A 227 -18.43 -31.28 15.88
C TYR A 227 -17.94 -32.42 16.79
N GLY A 228 -17.84 -32.19 18.10
CA GLY A 228 -17.29 -33.15 19.07
C GLY A 228 -15.77 -33.27 18.98
N GLU A 229 -15.20 -34.38 19.54
CA GLU A 229 -13.77 -34.62 19.39
C GLU A 229 -13.42 -34.85 17.93
N THR A 230 -12.58 -34.00 17.37
CA THR A 230 -12.19 -34.01 15.95
C THR A 230 -11.58 -35.39 15.63
N LYS A 231 -12.29 -36.20 14.86
CA LYS A 231 -11.71 -37.43 14.32
C LYS A 231 -10.60 -36.99 13.37
N THR A 232 -9.38 -37.40 13.66
CA THR A 232 -8.24 -37.27 12.75
C THR A 232 -8.68 -37.78 11.39
N GLY A 233 -8.84 -36.89 10.41
CA GLY A 233 -9.31 -37.27 9.10
C GLY A 233 -8.35 -38.28 8.48
N SER A 234 -8.87 -39.44 8.08
CA SER A 234 -8.14 -40.50 7.37
C SER A 234 -7.82 -40.15 5.91
N GLY A 235 -7.90 -38.87 5.54
CA GLY A 235 -7.53 -38.40 4.20
C GLY A 235 -6.01 -38.29 4.07
N GLY A 236 -5.41 -38.93 3.09
CA GLY A 236 -4.01 -38.77 2.79
C GLY A 236 -3.65 -37.28 2.59
N ILE A 237 -2.54 -36.86 3.14
CA ILE A 237 -2.03 -35.50 2.98
C ILE A 237 -1.70 -35.30 1.51
N VAL A 238 -2.44 -34.42 0.82
CA VAL A 238 -2.08 -33.99 -0.53
C VAL A 238 -0.92 -33.01 -0.39
N GLU A 239 0.30 -33.49 -0.63
CA GLU A 239 1.50 -32.69 -0.54
C GLU A 239 1.71 -31.90 -1.83
N PHE A 240 1.38 -30.62 -1.83
CA PHE A 240 1.72 -29.73 -2.94
C PHE A 240 3.21 -29.44 -2.95
N SER A 241 3.89 -29.79 -4.05
CA SER A 241 5.29 -29.46 -4.24
C SER A 241 5.44 -28.18 -5.07
N PRO A 242 6.43 -27.32 -4.78
CA PRO A 242 6.78 -26.22 -5.67
C PRO A 242 7.02 -26.64 -7.13
N LYS A 243 7.36 -27.90 -7.36
CA LYS A 243 7.58 -28.48 -8.70
C LYS A 243 6.28 -28.71 -9.48
N ASP A 244 5.12 -28.79 -8.82
CA ASP A 244 3.84 -29.11 -9.45
C ASP A 244 3.29 -27.96 -10.32
N PHE A 245 3.87 -26.76 -10.19
CA PHE A 245 3.48 -25.60 -11.00
C PHE A 245 4.09 -25.58 -12.41
N GLY A 246 4.97 -26.53 -12.74
CA GLY A 246 5.57 -26.67 -14.08
C GLY A 246 6.57 -25.58 -14.46
N ILE A 247 7.08 -24.84 -13.45
CA ILE A 247 8.11 -23.81 -13.61
C ILE A 247 9.31 -24.10 -12.70
N PRO A 248 10.48 -23.51 -12.99
CA PRO A 248 11.65 -23.67 -12.13
C PRO A 248 11.39 -23.19 -10.70
N VAL A 249 11.79 -23.98 -9.71
CA VAL A 249 11.55 -23.67 -8.28
C VAL A 249 12.19 -22.35 -7.85
N PHE A 250 13.30 -21.95 -8.47
CA PHE A 250 13.96 -20.68 -8.15
C PHE A 250 13.12 -19.45 -8.49
N TYR A 251 12.08 -19.55 -9.35
CA TYR A 251 11.14 -18.46 -9.61
C TYR A 251 10.42 -18.02 -8.34
N GLY A 252 10.28 -18.88 -7.33
CA GLY A 252 9.74 -18.53 -6.03
C GLY A 252 10.53 -17.45 -5.25
N VAL A 253 11.77 -17.15 -5.68
CA VAL A 253 12.57 -16.06 -5.10
C VAL A 253 12.18 -14.70 -5.70
N PHE A 254 11.64 -14.66 -6.91
CA PHE A 254 11.35 -13.41 -7.61
C PHE A 254 10.46 -12.44 -6.83
N PRO A 255 9.35 -12.87 -6.20
CA PRO A 255 8.52 -11.95 -5.41
C PRO A 255 9.26 -11.27 -4.25
N LEU A 256 10.36 -11.86 -3.78
CA LEU A 256 11.13 -11.35 -2.66
C LEU A 256 12.10 -10.23 -3.07
N ILE A 257 12.47 -10.15 -4.36
CA ILE A 257 13.58 -9.30 -4.84
C ILE A 257 13.39 -7.82 -4.51
N PRO A 258 12.26 -7.15 -4.85
CA PRO A 258 12.11 -5.73 -4.60
C PRO A 258 12.21 -5.38 -3.12
N LEU A 259 11.53 -6.15 -2.26
CA LEU A 259 11.58 -5.92 -0.83
C LEU A 259 12.98 -6.18 -0.26
N ALA A 260 13.64 -7.27 -0.69
CA ALA A 260 15.01 -7.57 -0.27
C ALA A 260 15.98 -6.43 -0.65
N LEU A 261 15.85 -5.87 -1.86
CA LEU A 261 16.65 -4.72 -2.29
C LEU A 261 16.41 -3.51 -1.40
N VAL A 262 15.15 -3.13 -1.15
CA VAL A 262 14.84 -1.97 -0.30
C VAL A 262 15.37 -2.18 1.12
N VAL A 263 15.18 -3.39 1.72
CA VAL A 263 15.68 -3.72 3.06
C VAL A 263 17.20 -3.72 3.12
N ILE A 264 17.88 -4.36 2.18
CA ILE A 264 19.34 -4.44 2.19
C ILE A 264 19.95 -3.05 2.06
N PHE A 265 19.44 -2.23 1.14
CA PHE A 265 19.99 -0.90 0.92
C PHE A 265 19.53 0.13 1.97
N SER A 266 18.51 -0.15 2.79
CA SER A 266 18.19 0.69 3.95
C SER A 266 19.28 0.69 5.03
N PHE A 267 20.20 -0.31 5.02
CA PHE A 267 21.37 -0.35 5.89
C PHE A 267 22.63 0.25 5.25
N VAL A 268 22.51 0.82 4.03
CA VAL A 268 23.65 1.40 3.29
C VAL A 268 23.37 2.87 3.06
N ASP A 269 23.89 3.73 3.93
CA ASP A 269 23.64 5.20 3.93
C ASP A 269 23.93 5.91 2.61
N THR A 270 24.77 5.31 1.76
CA THR A 270 25.18 5.91 0.48
C THR A 270 24.22 5.66 -0.67
N ILE A 271 23.27 4.72 -0.53
CA ILE A 271 22.34 4.31 -1.59
C ILE A 271 20.91 4.45 -1.10
N ASN A 272 20.21 5.44 -1.63
CA ASN A 272 18.79 5.60 -1.38
C ASN A 272 17.98 4.73 -2.37
N MET A 273 17.57 3.54 -1.95
CA MET A 273 16.80 2.59 -2.76
C MET A 273 15.30 2.87 -2.63
N ASP A 274 14.76 3.61 -3.59
CA ASP A 274 13.30 3.82 -3.68
C ASP A 274 12.59 2.56 -4.19
N ILE A 275 11.32 2.41 -3.80
CA ILE A 275 10.48 1.25 -4.14
C ILE A 275 10.29 1.08 -5.65
N ILE A 276 10.21 2.18 -6.40
CA ILE A 276 10.10 2.16 -7.88
C ILE A 276 11.36 1.53 -8.45
N THR A 277 12.53 2.04 -8.03
CA THR A 277 13.84 1.56 -8.49
C THR A 277 14.02 0.08 -8.17
N ALA A 278 13.66 -0.34 -6.95
CA ALA A 278 13.76 -1.75 -6.55
C ALA A 278 12.88 -2.67 -7.43
N ASN A 279 11.65 -2.26 -7.72
CA ASN A 279 10.77 -3.02 -8.60
C ASN A 279 11.26 -3.03 -10.05
N LEU A 280 11.81 -1.91 -10.57
CA LEU A 280 12.39 -1.88 -11.92
C LEU A 280 13.61 -2.81 -12.04
N ILE A 281 14.52 -2.81 -11.05
CA ILE A 281 15.62 -3.78 -10.98
C ILE A 281 15.08 -5.21 -10.96
N GLY A 282 14.03 -5.43 -10.14
CA GLY A 282 13.32 -6.71 -10.10
C GLY A 282 12.81 -7.14 -11.48
N PHE A 283 12.14 -6.25 -12.25
CA PHE A 283 11.70 -6.54 -13.62
C PHE A 283 12.86 -6.94 -14.52
N PHE A 284 13.94 -6.17 -14.54
CA PHE A 284 15.11 -6.51 -15.37
C PHE A 284 15.70 -7.87 -15.02
N PHE A 285 15.85 -8.15 -13.72
CA PHE A 285 16.38 -9.42 -13.26
C PHE A 285 15.47 -10.59 -13.67
N VAL A 286 14.17 -10.47 -13.46
CA VAL A 286 13.17 -11.49 -13.81
C VAL A 286 13.14 -11.74 -15.30
N PHE A 287 13.11 -10.69 -16.12
CA PHE A 287 13.10 -10.83 -17.58
C PHE A 287 14.38 -11.47 -18.12
N ILE A 288 15.55 -11.15 -17.54
CA ILE A 288 16.81 -11.81 -17.92
C ILE A 288 16.77 -13.30 -17.55
N CYS A 289 16.34 -13.64 -16.34
CA CYS A 289 16.23 -15.04 -15.93
C CYS A 289 15.21 -15.81 -16.77
N ASP A 290 14.06 -15.20 -17.06
CA ASP A 290 13.00 -15.81 -17.86
C ASP A 290 13.46 -15.99 -19.33
N LEU A 291 14.22 -15.04 -19.87
CA LEU A 291 14.83 -15.16 -21.21
C LEU A 291 15.82 -16.33 -21.28
N ILE A 292 16.64 -16.53 -20.25
CA ILE A 292 17.59 -17.64 -20.19
C ILE A 292 16.87 -19.01 -20.18
N VAL A 293 15.74 -19.08 -19.44
CA VAL A 293 14.94 -20.30 -19.29
C VAL A 293 14.12 -20.58 -20.55
N THR A 294 13.39 -19.59 -21.05
CA THR A 294 12.47 -19.76 -22.19
C THR A 294 13.13 -19.65 -23.54
N LYS A 295 14.30 -18.97 -23.60
CA LYS A 295 15.05 -18.67 -24.85
C LYS A 295 14.20 -17.99 -25.93
N SER A 296 13.15 -17.26 -25.50
CA SER A 296 12.18 -16.63 -26.41
C SER A 296 12.01 -15.15 -26.09
N VAL A 297 12.55 -14.29 -26.94
CA VAL A 297 12.38 -12.83 -26.86
C VAL A 297 10.90 -12.46 -27.06
N ALA A 298 10.17 -13.19 -27.90
CA ALA A 298 8.75 -12.96 -28.12
C ALA A 298 7.93 -13.16 -26.84
N HIS A 299 8.26 -14.21 -26.05
CA HIS A 299 7.63 -14.45 -24.75
C HIS A 299 7.87 -13.30 -23.76
N ILE A 300 9.11 -12.79 -23.70
CA ILE A 300 9.41 -11.62 -22.84
C ILE A 300 8.66 -10.39 -23.31
N GLY A 301 8.56 -10.16 -24.63
CA GLY A 301 7.77 -9.04 -25.18
C GLY A 301 6.29 -9.12 -24.81
N GLU A 302 5.70 -10.32 -24.83
CA GLU A 302 4.32 -10.54 -24.40
C GLU A 302 4.14 -10.28 -22.90
N ASN A 303 5.04 -10.77 -22.06
CA ASN A 303 5.01 -10.50 -20.62
C ASN A 303 5.15 -9.02 -20.33
N LEU A 304 6.05 -8.30 -21.00
CA LEU A 304 6.22 -6.86 -20.86
C LEU A 304 4.96 -6.09 -21.26
N LYS A 305 4.30 -6.47 -22.36
CA LYS A 305 3.02 -5.90 -22.78
C LYS A 305 1.95 -6.07 -21.68
N LYS A 306 1.83 -7.27 -21.11
CA LYS A 306 0.90 -7.54 -19.99
C LYS A 306 1.21 -6.70 -18.76
N VAL A 307 2.49 -6.49 -18.43
CA VAL A 307 2.88 -5.59 -17.33
C VAL A 307 2.30 -4.20 -17.53
N PHE A 308 2.44 -3.60 -18.73
CA PHE A 308 1.87 -2.28 -19.02
C PHE A 308 0.34 -2.28 -18.99
N GLU A 309 -0.31 -3.35 -19.45
CA GLU A 309 -1.76 -3.51 -19.34
C GLU A 309 -2.22 -3.52 -17.88
N TRP A 310 -1.55 -4.25 -16.99
CA TRP A 310 -1.86 -4.26 -15.55
C TRP A 310 -1.58 -2.91 -14.89
N MET A 311 -0.48 -2.25 -15.24
CA MET A 311 -0.20 -0.89 -14.77
C MET A 311 -1.33 0.07 -15.16
N GLY A 312 -1.85 -0.02 -16.40
CA GLY A 312 -2.99 0.74 -16.87
C GLY A 312 -4.30 0.40 -16.13
N GLN A 313 -4.53 -0.86 -15.79
CA GLN A 313 -5.67 -1.27 -14.96
C GLN A 313 -5.59 -0.68 -13.55
N TYR A 314 -4.40 -0.67 -12.93
CA TYR A 314 -4.20 -0.04 -11.63
C TYR A 314 -4.38 1.47 -11.69
N PHE A 315 -3.89 2.12 -12.74
CA PHE A 315 -4.16 3.52 -12.99
C PHE A 315 -5.67 3.81 -12.99
N THR A 316 -6.43 3.07 -13.79
CA THR A 316 -7.88 3.28 -13.94
C THR A 316 -8.65 2.96 -12.65
N ASN A 317 -8.25 1.90 -11.93
CA ASN A 317 -9.04 1.40 -10.81
C ASN A 317 -8.67 2.05 -9.47
N ILE A 318 -7.40 2.40 -9.28
CA ILE A 318 -6.87 2.89 -7.99
C ILE A 318 -6.43 4.35 -8.10
N VAL A 319 -5.57 4.70 -9.06
CA VAL A 319 -5.00 6.06 -9.11
C VAL A 319 -6.10 7.09 -9.39
N ILE A 320 -7.00 6.81 -10.30
CA ILE A 320 -8.12 7.72 -10.64
C ILE A 320 -9.06 7.93 -9.44
N ILE A 321 -9.31 6.92 -8.61
CA ILE A 321 -10.16 7.12 -7.42
C ILE A 321 -9.44 8.01 -6.38
N ILE A 322 -8.12 7.87 -6.23
CA ILE A 322 -7.32 8.73 -5.34
C ILE A 322 -7.35 10.18 -5.83
N VAL A 323 -7.18 10.42 -7.14
CA VAL A 323 -7.31 11.75 -7.73
C VAL A 323 -8.70 12.33 -7.47
N ALA A 324 -9.75 11.55 -7.75
CA ALA A 324 -11.14 11.99 -7.59
C ALA A 324 -11.47 12.31 -6.12
N ALA A 325 -11.05 11.44 -5.20
CA ALA A 325 -11.17 11.65 -3.77
C ALA A 325 -10.36 12.87 -3.30
N GLY A 326 -9.17 13.10 -3.87
CA GLY A 326 -8.34 14.28 -3.61
C GLY A 326 -9.02 15.59 -4.04
N VAL A 327 -9.68 15.60 -5.21
CA VAL A 327 -10.47 16.76 -5.68
C VAL A 327 -11.66 17.01 -4.74
N PHE A 328 -12.35 15.95 -4.32
CA PHE A 328 -13.47 16.06 -3.36
C PHE A 328 -13.00 16.53 -1.98
N ALA A 329 -11.89 15.99 -1.49
CA ALA A 329 -11.28 16.41 -0.23
C ALA A 329 -10.87 17.89 -0.25
N GLU A 330 -10.27 18.36 -1.37
CA GLU A 330 -9.91 19.77 -1.53
C GLU A 330 -11.13 20.68 -1.44
N ALA A 331 -12.25 20.28 -2.06
CA ALA A 331 -13.48 21.02 -2.00
C ALA A 331 -14.02 21.19 -0.57
N ILE A 332 -13.87 20.15 0.26
CA ILE A 332 -14.32 20.15 1.66
C ILE A 332 -13.34 20.93 2.55
N THR A 333 -12.03 20.76 2.35
CA THR A 333 -11.00 21.38 3.20
C THR A 333 -10.84 22.87 2.94
N GLN A 334 -10.98 23.34 1.73
CA GLN A 334 -10.97 24.77 1.39
C GLN A 334 -12.03 25.53 2.19
N ASP A 335 -13.18 24.92 2.40
CA ASP A 335 -14.28 25.47 3.17
C ASP A 335 -13.93 25.55 4.68
N VAL A 336 -13.27 24.51 5.22
CA VAL A 336 -12.88 24.43 6.64
C VAL A 336 -11.67 25.31 6.94
N TYR A 337 -10.68 25.38 6.05
CA TYR A 337 -9.44 26.13 6.25
C TYR A 337 -9.66 27.65 6.25
N LYS A 338 -10.49 28.18 5.32
CA LYS A 338 -10.90 29.59 5.30
C LYS A 338 -11.62 30.01 6.58
N ARG A 339 -12.20 29.05 7.28
CA ARG A 339 -12.91 29.25 8.54
C ARG A 339 -11.98 29.29 9.75
N GLN A 340 -10.94 28.44 9.80
CA GLN A 340 -10.01 28.38 10.95
C GLN A 340 -9.03 29.53 10.99
N THR A 341 -8.65 30.08 9.84
CA THR A 341 -7.65 31.15 9.75
C THR A 341 -8.26 32.54 9.86
N GLY A 342 -9.61 32.68 9.95
CA GLY A 342 -10.28 33.99 10.00
C GLY A 342 -9.55 34.97 9.10
N TYR A 343 -9.77 34.86 7.78
CA TYR A 343 -9.00 35.60 6.77
C TYR A 343 -8.91 37.08 7.10
N THR A 344 -7.93 37.44 7.93
CA THR A 344 -7.42 38.80 8.02
C THR A 344 -6.36 38.91 6.93
N GLU A 345 -6.56 39.84 6.02
CA GLU A 345 -5.64 40.27 4.96
C GLU A 345 -4.28 40.75 5.54
N THR A 346 -3.49 39.88 6.10
CA THR A 346 -2.09 40.11 6.43
C THR A 346 -1.32 38.86 6.05
N GLY A 347 -0.59 38.97 4.92
CA GLY A 347 0.19 37.88 4.35
C GLY A 347 1.14 37.26 5.37
N ASP A 348 0.85 36.03 5.71
CA ASP A 348 1.87 35.12 6.16
C ASP A 348 1.42 33.68 5.85
N THR A 349 2.04 33.10 4.84
CA THR A 349 1.76 31.75 4.35
C THR A 349 2.44 30.76 5.27
N GLY A 350 1.67 30.07 6.12
CA GLY A 350 2.16 29.02 7.03
C GLY A 350 2.83 27.79 6.39
N LEU A 351 3.15 27.85 5.10
CA LEU A 351 3.98 26.87 4.40
C LEU A 351 5.48 27.15 4.52
N SER A 352 5.90 28.42 4.68
CA SER A 352 7.30 28.78 4.93
C SER A 352 7.76 28.38 6.33
N ALA A 353 6.86 28.29 7.30
CA ALA A 353 7.17 27.88 8.67
C ALA A 353 7.44 26.37 8.83
N ARG A 354 7.01 25.53 7.88
CA ARG A 354 7.31 24.09 7.91
C ARG A 354 8.63 23.75 7.26
N GLU A 355 9.04 24.47 6.24
CA GLU A 355 10.38 24.30 5.65
C GLU A 355 11.47 24.78 6.62
N ASP A 356 11.24 25.88 7.35
CA ASP A 356 12.19 26.39 8.36
C ASP A 356 12.27 25.53 9.64
N GLN A 357 11.25 24.73 9.95
CA GLN A 357 11.29 23.79 11.09
C GLN A 357 11.98 22.47 10.74
N GLN A 358 12.04 22.08 9.48
CA GLN A 358 12.74 20.87 9.05
C GLN A 358 14.25 21.08 9.01
N ASP A 359 14.68 22.32 8.72
CA ASP A 359 16.11 22.69 8.70
C ASP A 359 16.72 22.92 10.11
N ARG A 360 15.86 23.10 11.15
CA ARG A 360 16.31 23.30 12.54
C ARG A 360 16.44 22.03 13.38
N ARG A 361 16.18 20.84 12.83
CA ARG A 361 16.27 19.56 13.55
C ARG A 361 17.43 18.67 13.13
N ALA A 362 18.47 19.21 12.53
CA ALA A 362 19.75 18.51 12.43
C ALA A 362 20.45 18.58 13.79
N PRO A 363 20.83 17.47 14.45
CA PRO A 363 21.57 17.49 15.69
C PRO A 363 22.99 18.01 15.40
N GLY A 364 23.29 19.19 15.94
CA GLY A 364 24.64 19.77 15.89
C GLY A 364 25.62 18.89 16.65
N PHE A 365 26.61 18.38 15.97
CA PHE A 365 27.83 17.87 16.59
C PHE A 365 28.63 19.04 17.21
N PRO A 366 29.17 18.92 18.43
CA PRO A 366 29.96 19.96 19.03
C PRO A 366 31.32 20.05 18.34
N SER A 367 31.61 21.21 17.75
CA SER A 367 32.93 21.57 17.26
C SER A 367 33.88 21.77 18.45
N GLY A 368 34.77 20.80 18.64
CA GLY A 368 35.83 20.87 19.62
C GLY A 368 36.76 22.05 19.31
N SER A 369 36.83 22.98 20.26
CA SER A 369 37.82 24.03 20.36
C SER A 369 39.21 23.43 20.53
N ARG A 370 40.13 23.73 19.64
CA ARG A 370 41.56 23.79 19.96
C ARG A 370 42.09 25.14 19.47
N GLY A 371 42.36 25.98 20.44
CA GLY A 371 43.16 27.16 20.25
C GLY A 371 44.60 26.78 19.93
N ALA A 372 45.22 27.55 19.08
CA ALA A 372 46.65 27.74 19.05
C ALA A 372 46.90 29.20 18.64
N ASP A 373 47.29 29.92 19.59
CA ASP A 373 47.94 31.20 19.63
C ASP A 373 49.27 31.14 18.84
N HIS A 374 49.60 32.17 18.13
CA HIS A 374 50.94 32.68 17.77
C HIS A 374 50.77 33.57 16.54
N GLY A 375 50.92 34.88 16.71
CA GLY A 375 52.22 35.49 16.86
C GLY A 375 52.36 36.46 15.72
N ASP A 376 52.13 37.70 16.07
CA ASP A 376 52.56 38.94 15.37
C ASP A 376 54.02 38.87 14.90
N LEU A 377 54.31 39.27 13.69
CA LEU A 377 55.55 39.89 13.29
C LEU A 377 55.38 40.62 11.95
N SER A 378 55.44 41.93 12.09
CA SER A 378 55.65 42.95 11.11
C SER A 378 57.01 42.82 10.35
N ARG A 379 57.10 43.45 9.17
CA ARG A 379 58.22 43.93 8.35
C ARG A 379 58.69 43.04 7.22
N GLY A 380 58.66 43.71 6.07
CA GLY A 380 59.40 43.36 4.86
C GLY A 380 58.64 43.69 3.62
#